data_b3380fea289692ba9ac7e759add3f2ff
#
_entry.id   b3380fea289692ba9ac7e759add3f2ff
#
_cell.length_a   1.000
_cell.length_b   1.000
_cell.length_c   1.000
_cell.angle_alpha   90.00
_cell.angle_beta   90.00
_cell.angle_gamma   90.00
#
_symmetry.space_group_name_H-M   'P 1'
#
loop_
_entity.id
_entity.type
_entity.pdbx_description
1 polymer ?
#
loop_
_entity_poly.entity_id
_entity_poly.type
_entity_poly.pdbx_seq_one_letter_code
_entity_poly.pdbx_strand_id
1 'polypeptide(L)'
;FSPNGYEILLKGVSVGQGEVMPDKFLAINSTGMEITEIEGIKAKDPALNMDGLWIEKKDKDDATIAGYTVVDSAHIISVHISQIIKYYAEDILTRQDVKNLIDRLKDDFPSLVADSEKIPLGVIHQVLKELLHDEIPIKDMLTILETIVEVAPGAQNSVPIIMDYVRSALSRVITD
;
A
#
# COMPACT_ATOMS: atom_id res chain seq x y z
N PHE A 1 23.94 10.04 7.09
CA PHE A 1 22.70 9.38 7.53
C PHE A 1 22.34 9.87 8.92
N SER A 2 21.12 10.40 9.11
CA SER A 2 20.65 10.84 10.43
C SER A 2 20.35 9.63 11.33
N PRO A 3 20.67 9.67 12.64
CA PRO A 3 20.39 8.57 13.56
C PRO A 3 18.91 8.15 13.59
N ASN A 4 18.02 9.08 13.29
CA ASN A 4 16.56 8.85 13.26
C ASN A 4 16.00 8.84 11.86
N GLY A 5 16.87 8.79 10.85
CA GLY A 5 16.51 8.77 9.46
C GLY A 5 16.18 7.38 8.96
N TYR A 6 15.29 7.31 7.98
CA TYR A 6 15.02 6.10 7.21
C TYR A 6 15.03 6.40 5.72
N GLU A 7 15.22 5.38 4.94
CA GLU A 7 15.21 5.45 3.49
C GLU A 7 14.42 4.27 2.95
N ILE A 8 13.65 4.52 1.91
CA ILE A 8 12.87 3.48 1.22
C ILE A 8 13.50 3.28 -0.16
N LEU A 9 13.92 2.06 -0.43
CA LEU A 9 14.56 1.70 -1.69
C LEU A 9 13.60 0.86 -2.53
N LEU A 10 13.53 1.18 -3.82
CA LEU A 10 12.85 0.37 -4.82
C LEU A 10 13.90 -0.12 -5.81
N LYS A 11 14.13 -1.43 -5.85
CA LYS A 11 15.15 -2.05 -6.72
C LYS A 11 16.51 -1.37 -6.60
N GLY A 12 16.88 -1.02 -5.35
CA GLY A 12 18.18 -0.38 -5.05
C GLY A 12 18.22 1.14 -5.25
N VAL A 13 17.15 1.75 -5.71
CA VAL A 13 17.07 3.20 -5.93
C VAL A 13 16.25 3.85 -4.81
N SER A 14 16.75 4.93 -4.23
CA SER A 14 16.05 5.69 -3.20
C SER A 14 14.82 6.38 -3.79
N VAL A 15 13.65 6.05 -3.26
CA VAL A 15 12.35 6.61 -3.69
C VAL A 15 11.65 7.36 -2.57
N GLY A 16 12.13 7.27 -1.35
CA GLY A 16 11.60 7.99 -0.21
C GLY A 16 12.56 7.99 0.95
N GLN A 17 12.50 9.05 1.73
CA GLN A 17 13.30 9.19 2.95
C GLN A 17 12.58 10.09 3.94
N GLY A 18 12.91 9.96 5.21
CA GLY A 18 12.33 10.77 6.25
C GLY A 18 13.04 10.59 7.58
N GLU A 19 12.59 11.33 8.57
CA GLU A 19 13.07 11.23 9.94
C GLU A 19 11.90 10.98 10.87
N VAL A 20 12.09 10.10 11.84
CA VAL A 20 11.10 9.79 12.87
C VAL A 20 11.78 9.75 14.24
N MET A 21 10.99 9.93 15.30
CA MET A 21 11.45 9.78 16.68
C MET A 21 10.73 8.58 17.30
N PRO A 22 11.37 7.39 17.37
CA PRO A 22 10.71 6.16 17.82
C PRO A 22 10.21 6.19 19.26
N ASP A 23 10.78 7.04 20.10
CA ASP A 23 10.43 7.21 21.51
C ASP A 23 9.33 8.26 21.75
N LYS A 24 8.83 8.89 20.69
CA LYS A 24 7.81 9.95 20.75
C LYS A 24 6.65 9.64 19.83
N PHE A 25 5.58 10.45 19.94
CA PHE A 25 4.48 10.47 18.98
C PHE A 25 4.52 11.76 18.16
N LEU A 26 4.01 11.69 16.94
CA LEU A 26 3.82 12.87 16.10
C LEU A 26 2.37 13.34 16.21
N ALA A 27 2.18 14.57 16.67
CA ALA A 27 0.88 15.23 16.71
C ALA A 27 0.71 16.09 15.46
N ILE A 28 -0.25 15.74 14.61
CA ILE A 28 -0.48 16.41 13.33
C ILE A 28 -1.81 17.15 13.38
N ASN A 29 -1.81 18.41 12.95
CA ASN A 29 -3.06 19.13 12.71
C ASN A 29 -3.58 18.80 11.31
N SER A 30 -4.40 17.78 11.21
CA SER A 30 -4.97 17.30 9.95
C SER A 30 -6.23 18.05 9.53
N THR A 31 -6.79 18.90 10.40
CA THR A 31 -8.07 19.59 10.13
C THR A 31 -7.90 20.88 9.33
N GLY A 32 -6.69 21.44 9.31
CA GLY A 32 -6.44 22.75 8.74
C GLY A 32 -7.03 23.93 9.52
N MET A 33 -7.67 23.63 10.66
CA MET A 33 -8.25 24.64 11.56
C MET A 33 -7.23 25.03 12.62
N GLU A 34 -7.42 26.23 13.18
CA GLU A 34 -6.62 26.69 14.30
C GLU A 34 -6.94 25.84 15.53
N ILE A 35 -5.94 25.19 16.10
CA ILE A 35 -6.08 24.45 17.36
C ILE A 35 -5.06 24.94 18.35
N THR A 36 -5.35 24.71 19.65
CA THR A 36 -4.48 25.12 20.74
C THR A 36 -3.08 24.56 20.57
N GLU A 37 -2.07 25.42 20.53
CA GLU A 37 -0.67 24.99 20.48
C GLU A 37 -0.32 24.18 21.72
N ILE A 38 0.37 23.07 21.48
CA ILE A 38 0.93 22.22 22.54
C ILE A 38 2.45 22.24 22.45
N GLU A 39 3.11 21.85 23.54
CA GLU A 39 4.56 21.80 23.59
C GLU A 39 5.09 20.58 22.82
N GLY A 40 6.10 20.81 21.98
CA GLY A 40 6.73 19.74 21.21
C GLY A 40 7.78 20.25 20.26
N ILE A 41 8.44 19.32 19.57
CA ILE A 41 9.49 19.61 18.59
C ILE A 41 8.84 19.73 17.21
N LYS A 42 8.94 20.91 16.59
CA LYS A 42 8.38 21.15 15.25
C LYS A 42 9.00 20.21 14.23
N ALA A 43 8.16 19.61 13.41
CA ALA A 43 8.57 18.69 12.36
C ALA A 43 7.54 18.66 11.23
N LYS A 44 7.90 18.00 10.13
CA LYS A 44 6.97 17.66 9.07
C LYS A 44 6.80 16.16 8.99
N ASP A 45 5.57 15.73 8.76
CA ASP A 45 5.29 14.33 8.47
C ASP A 45 5.95 13.94 7.14
N PRO A 46 6.85 12.95 7.13
CA PRO A 46 7.56 12.57 5.89
C PRO A 46 6.67 12.06 4.78
N ALA A 47 5.54 11.45 5.13
CA ALA A 47 4.62 10.86 4.15
C ALA A 47 3.72 11.90 3.50
N LEU A 48 3.07 12.75 4.31
CA LEU A 48 2.04 13.69 3.86
C LEU A 48 2.53 15.13 3.79
N ASN A 49 3.74 15.39 4.26
CA ASN A 49 4.36 16.72 4.34
C ASN A 49 3.53 17.74 5.14
N MET A 50 2.78 17.25 6.11
CA MET A 50 1.97 18.07 7.00
C MET A 50 2.79 18.54 8.19
N ASP A 51 2.50 19.74 8.68
CA ASP A 51 3.14 20.25 9.89
C ASP A 51 2.70 19.46 11.11
N GLY A 52 3.65 19.16 11.98
CA GLY A 52 3.41 18.39 13.18
C GLY A 52 4.38 18.75 14.30
N LEU A 53 4.16 18.13 15.45
CA LEU A 53 4.98 18.28 16.66
C LEU A 53 5.30 16.91 17.20
N TRP A 54 6.59 16.62 17.42
CA TRP A 54 6.98 15.45 18.21
C TRP A 54 6.72 15.73 19.68
N ILE A 55 5.88 14.91 20.30
CA ILE A 55 5.44 15.03 21.68
C ILE A 55 5.88 13.82 22.51
N GLU A 56 5.97 13.99 23.81
CA GLU A 56 6.18 12.87 24.73
C GLU A 56 4.98 11.92 24.69
N LYS A 57 5.22 10.62 24.89
CA LYS A 57 4.14 9.61 24.88
C LYS A 57 3.06 9.87 25.91
N LYS A 58 3.45 10.44 27.08
CA LYS A 58 2.51 10.81 28.14
C LYS A 58 1.50 11.90 27.74
N ASP A 59 1.82 12.70 26.72
CA ASP A 59 1.01 13.84 26.29
C ASP A 59 0.02 13.48 25.16
N LYS A 60 -0.04 12.21 24.77
CA LYS A 60 -0.92 11.73 23.68
C LYS A 60 -2.38 12.09 23.87
N ASP A 61 -2.92 11.83 25.06
CA ASP A 61 -4.35 12.06 25.34
C ASP A 61 -4.68 13.55 25.31
N ASP A 62 -3.83 14.39 25.88
CA ASP A 62 -4.00 15.84 25.89
C ASP A 62 -3.95 16.40 24.45
N ALA A 63 -3.03 15.91 23.63
CA ALA A 63 -2.94 16.30 22.23
C ALA A 63 -4.19 15.89 21.44
N THR A 64 -4.68 14.68 21.66
CA THR A 64 -5.90 14.17 21.02
C THR A 64 -7.12 15.01 21.38
N ILE A 65 -7.25 15.35 22.66
CA ILE A 65 -8.33 16.23 23.16
C ILE A 65 -8.24 17.62 22.51
N ALA A 66 -7.04 18.14 22.33
CA ALA A 66 -6.80 19.43 21.68
C ALA A 66 -7.16 19.44 20.17
N GLY A 67 -7.38 18.28 19.56
CA GLY A 67 -7.78 18.15 18.16
C GLY A 67 -6.69 17.67 17.21
N TYR A 68 -5.52 17.29 17.74
CA TYR A 68 -4.45 16.71 16.92
C TYR A 68 -4.73 15.24 16.60
N THR A 69 -4.29 14.81 15.43
CA THR A 69 -4.16 13.39 15.10
C THR A 69 -2.78 12.93 15.58
N VAL A 70 -2.74 11.93 16.47
CA VAL A 70 -1.51 11.47 17.09
C VAL A 70 -1.14 10.09 16.53
N VAL A 71 0.06 9.99 15.97
CA VAL A 71 0.55 8.77 15.32
C VAL A 71 1.94 8.41 15.82
N ASP A 72 2.29 7.13 15.76
CA ASP A 72 3.63 6.64 16.06
C ASP A 72 4.52 6.57 14.82
N SER A 73 5.81 6.30 15.03
CA SER A 73 6.78 6.21 13.93
C SER A 73 6.47 5.08 12.96
N ALA A 74 6.01 3.94 13.46
CA ALA A 74 5.65 2.80 12.62
C ALA A 74 4.50 3.13 11.67
N HIS A 75 3.49 3.85 12.16
CA HIS A 75 2.38 4.31 11.34
C HIS A 75 2.85 5.27 10.23
N ILE A 76 3.70 6.22 10.57
CA ILE A 76 4.26 7.18 9.59
C ILE A 76 4.99 6.46 8.47
N ILE A 77 5.87 5.52 8.80
CA ILE A 77 6.63 4.75 7.81
C ILE A 77 5.68 3.90 6.96
N SER A 78 4.68 3.27 7.58
CA SER A 78 3.66 2.47 6.87
C SER A 78 2.89 3.30 5.84
N VAL A 79 2.44 4.50 6.21
CA VAL A 79 1.75 5.42 5.29
C VAL A 79 2.68 5.85 4.15
N HIS A 80 3.94 6.14 4.46
CA HIS A 80 4.92 6.53 3.44
C HIS A 80 5.17 5.40 2.44
N ILE A 81 5.33 4.16 2.92
CA ILE A 81 5.46 2.98 2.05
C ILE A 81 4.22 2.82 1.16
N SER A 82 3.02 2.95 1.72
CA SER A 82 1.77 2.85 0.95
C SER A 82 1.70 3.87 -0.18
N GLN A 83 2.10 5.10 0.07
CA GLN A 83 2.13 6.14 -0.96
C GLN A 83 3.13 5.84 -2.07
N ILE A 84 4.30 5.31 -1.71
CA ILE A 84 5.34 4.93 -2.68
C ILE A 84 4.83 3.77 -3.54
N ILE A 85 4.18 2.77 -2.96
CA ILE A 85 3.60 1.66 -3.71
C ILE A 85 2.57 2.17 -4.72
N LYS A 86 1.69 3.08 -4.32
CA LYS A 86 0.69 3.67 -5.23
C LYS A 86 1.34 4.43 -6.39
N TYR A 87 2.34 5.25 -6.08
CA TYR A 87 2.99 6.11 -7.06
C TYR A 87 3.84 5.32 -8.07
N TYR A 88 4.54 4.29 -7.59
CA TYR A 88 5.47 3.49 -8.39
C TYR A 88 4.90 2.12 -8.77
N ALA A 89 3.59 1.92 -8.74
CA ALA A 89 2.97 0.61 -9.01
C ALA A 89 3.43 -0.02 -10.32
N GLU A 90 3.59 0.77 -11.37
CA GLU A 90 4.05 0.29 -12.68
C GLU A 90 5.53 -0.14 -12.67
N ASP A 91 6.37 0.54 -11.89
CA ASP A 91 7.79 0.21 -11.77
C ASP A 91 8.04 -0.96 -10.83
N ILE A 92 7.16 -1.13 -9.81
CA ILE A 92 7.24 -2.24 -8.85
C ILE A 92 6.92 -3.56 -9.53
N LEU A 93 5.90 -3.57 -10.40
CA LEU A 93 5.38 -4.77 -11.03
C LEU A 93 5.50 -4.66 -12.54
N THR A 94 6.58 -5.22 -13.07
CA THR A 94 6.80 -5.30 -14.52
C THR A 94 5.99 -6.44 -15.12
N ARG A 95 5.88 -6.44 -16.45
CA ARG A 95 5.23 -7.53 -17.18
C ARG A 95 5.91 -8.88 -16.93
N GLN A 96 7.24 -8.88 -16.83
CA GLN A 96 8.01 -10.09 -16.51
C GLN A 96 7.75 -10.57 -15.07
N ASP A 97 7.59 -9.63 -14.12
CA ASP A 97 7.24 -9.98 -12.74
C ASP A 97 5.90 -10.70 -12.69
N VAL A 98 4.90 -10.23 -13.44
CA VAL A 98 3.57 -10.88 -13.53
C VAL A 98 3.70 -12.29 -14.06
N LYS A 99 4.47 -12.47 -15.14
CA LYS A 99 4.71 -13.80 -15.72
C LYS A 99 5.36 -14.73 -14.72
N ASN A 100 6.35 -14.24 -13.96
CA ASN A 100 7.02 -15.03 -12.91
C ASN A 100 6.05 -15.43 -11.79
N LEU A 101 5.15 -14.52 -11.38
CA LEU A 101 4.13 -14.82 -10.37
C LEU A 101 3.17 -15.91 -10.83
N ILE A 102 2.77 -15.89 -12.10
CA ILE A 102 1.91 -16.93 -12.69
C ILE A 102 2.67 -18.27 -12.77
N ASP A 103 3.93 -18.24 -13.22
CA ASP A 103 4.75 -19.45 -13.36
C ASP A 103 4.97 -20.17 -12.02
N ARG A 104 5.00 -19.46 -10.89
CA ARG A 104 5.11 -20.07 -9.57
C ARG A 104 3.92 -20.96 -9.21
N LEU A 105 2.77 -20.77 -9.83
CA LEU A 105 1.58 -21.59 -9.63
C LEU A 105 1.57 -22.85 -10.51
N LYS A 106 2.47 -22.96 -11.46
CA LYS A 106 2.42 -23.98 -12.50
C LYS A 106 2.54 -25.41 -11.98
N ASP A 107 3.41 -25.63 -10.98
CA ASP A 107 3.65 -26.97 -10.47
C ASP A 107 2.44 -27.52 -9.72
N ASP A 108 1.78 -26.68 -8.92
CA ASP A 108 0.63 -27.06 -8.11
C ASP A 108 -0.70 -26.90 -8.84
N PHE A 109 -0.80 -25.97 -9.79
CA PHE A 109 -2.04 -25.61 -10.50
C PHE A 109 -1.82 -25.50 -12.02
N PRO A 110 -1.36 -26.57 -12.67
CA PRO A 110 -1.01 -26.50 -14.11
C PRO A 110 -2.19 -26.16 -15.00
N SER A 111 -3.39 -26.63 -14.68
CA SER A 111 -4.58 -26.34 -15.49
C SER A 111 -4.97 -24.87 -15.40
N LEU A 112 -4.88 -24.27 -14.22
CA LEU A 112 -5.17 -22.84 -14.03
C LEU A 112 -4.18 -21.99 -14.85
N VAL A 113 -2.90 -22.30 -14.78
CA VAL A 113 -1.87 -21.56 -15.51
C VAL A 113 -2.09 -21.70 -17.03
N ALA A 114 -2.44 -22.88 -17.51
CA ALA A 114 -2.78 -23.09 -18.93
C ALA A 114 -4.00 -22.26 -19.34
N ASP A 115 -5.04 -22.22 -18.53
CA ASP A 115 -6.24 -21.42 -18.80
C ASP A 115 -5.94 -19.93 -18.79
N SER A 116 -5.03 -19.47 -17.94
CA SER A 116 -4.62 -18.06 -17.85
C SER A 116 -3.94 -17.56 -19.13
N GLU A 117 -3.35 -18.46 -19.93
CA GLU A 117 -2.71 -18.11 -21.21
C GLU A 117 -3.72 -17.58 -22.23
N LYS A 118 -5.01 -17.90 -22.07
CA LYS A 118 -6.09 -17.38 -22.91
C LYS A 118 -6.45 -15.94 -22.62
N ILE A 119 -6.00 -15.41 -21.47
CA ILE A 119 -6.23 -14.03 -21.07
C ILE A 119 -4.99 -13.21 -21.46
N PRO A 120 -5.17 -12.05 -22.13
CA PRO A 120 -4.02 -11.20 -22.44
C PRO A 120 -3.24 -10.84 -21.18
N LEU A 121 -1.92 -11.02 -21.23
CA LEU A 121 -1.07 -10.74 -20.07
C LEU A 121 -1.24 -9.29 -19.57
N GLY A 122 -1.47 -8.35 -20.48
CA GLY A 122 -1.74 -6.95 -20.14
C GLY A 122 -2.98 -6.75 -19.29
N VAL A 123 -4.00 -7.58 -19.43
CA VAL A 123 -5.21 -7.53 -18.58
C VAL A 123 -4.88 -7.98 -17.17
N ILE A 124 -4.19 -9.10 -17.02
CA ILE A 124 -3.74 -9.60 -15.72
C ILE A 124 -2.82 -8.58 -15.05
N HIS A 125 -1.87 -8.05 -15.80
CA HIS A 125 -0.94 -7.02 -15.31
C HIS A 125 -1.69 -5.77 -14.81
N GLN A 126 -2.66 -5.28 -15.55
CA GLN A 126 -3.44 -4.11 -15.17
C GLN A 126 -4.25 -4.37 -13.89
N VAL A 127 -4.86 -5.54 -13.75
CA VAL A 127 -5.57 -5.92 -12.52
C VAL A 127 -4.63 -5.90 -11.31
N LEU A 128 -3.46 -6.48 -11.43
CA LEU A 128 -2.48 -6.51 -10.34
C LEU A 128 -1.98 -5.10 -9.98
N LYS A 129 -1.73 -4.25 -10.97
CA LYS A 129 -1.31 -2.85 -10.73
C LYS A 129 -2.40 -2.07 -9.99
N GLU A 130 -3.66 -2.24 -10.37
CA GLU A 130 -4.77 -1.56 -9.70
C GLU A 130 -4.98 -2.06 -8.28
N LEU A 131 -4.79 -3.35 -8.01
CA LEU A 131 -4.80 -3.88 -6.65
C LEU A 131 -3.73 -3.22 -5.79
N LEU A 132 -2.50 -3.11 -6.29
CA LEU A 132 -1.41 -2.41 -5.59
C LEU A 132 -1.73 -0.94 -5.35
N HIS A 133 -2.28 -0.26 -6.35
CA HIS A 133 -2.70 1.13 -6.23
C HIS A 133 -3.76 1.32 -5.13
N ASP A 134 -4.67 0.36 -4.98
CA ASP A 134 -5.72 0.37 -3.95
C ASP A 134 -5.25 -0.22 -2.61
N GLU A 135 -3.95 -0.48 -2.45
CA GLU A 135 -3.35 -1.06 -1.23
C GLU A 135 -3.86 -2.46 -0.89
N ILE A 136 -4.30 -3.20 -1.89
CA ILE A 136 -4.73 -4.59 -1.74
C ILE A 136 -3.55 -5.52 -2.03
N PRO A 137 -3.12 -6.36 -1.06
CA PRO A 137 -1.99 -7.26 -1.27
C PRO A 137 -2.25 -8.26 -2.40
N ILE A 138 -1.21 -8.54 -3.19
CA ILE A 138 -1.28 -9.50 -4.31
C ILE A 138 -0.64 -10.86 -3.97
N LYS A 139 -0.38 -11.13 -2.70
CA LYS A 139 0.26 -12.40 -2.28
C LYS A 139 -0.58 -13.63 -2.56
N ASP A 140 -1.90 -13.50 -2.57
CA ASP A 140 -2.82 -14.59 -2.87
C ASP A 140 -3.08 -14.64 -4.39
N MET A 141 -2.05 -14.95 -5.15
CA MET A 141 -2.12 -15.05 -6.61
C MET A 141 -3.07 -16.15 -7.06
N LEU A 142 -3.25 -17.20 -6.29
CA LEU A 142 -4.17 -18.29 -6.64
C LEU A 142 -5.60 -17.76 -6.76
N THR A 143 -6.12 -17.10 -5.73
CA THR A 143 -7.47 -16.54 -5.75
C THR A 143 -7.63 -15.47 -6.83
N ILE A 144 -6.62 -14.61 -7.00
CA ILE A 144 -6.64 -13.56 -8.03
C ILE A 144 -6.73 -14.18 -9.43
N LEU A 145 -5.85 -15.12 -9.73
CA LEU A 145 -5.79 -15.72 -11.06
C LEU A 145 -7.02 -16.58 -11.38
N GLU A 146 -7.51 -17.35 -10.41
CA GLU A 146 -8.76 -18.13 -10.56
C GLU A 146 -9.93 -17.21 -10.91
N THR A 147 -10.05 -16.09 -10.20
CA THR A 147 -11.13 -15.13 -10.45
C THR A 147 -11.02 -14.49 -11.84
N ILE A 148 -9.82 -14.08 -12.24
CA ILE A 148 -9.59 -13.50 -13.56
C ILE A 148 -9.97 -14.48 -14.67
N VAL A 149 -9.50 -15.72 -14.55
CA VAL A 149 -9.76 -16.76 -15.56
C VAL A 149 -11.25 -17.05 -15.68
N GLU A 150 -11.97 -17.08 -14.57
CA GLU A 150 -13.40 -17.33 -14.55
C GLU A 150 -14.21 -16.16 -15.13
N VAL A 151 -13.86 -14.94 -14.78
CA VAL A 151 -14.68 -13.74 -15.05
C VAL A 151 -14.32 -13.06 -16.38
N ALA A 152 -13.05 -13.01 -16.74
CA ALA A 152 -12.57 -12.21 -17.88
C ALA A 152 -13.28 -12.50 -19.20
N PRO A 153 -13.54 -13.77 -19.59
CA PRO A 153 -14.22 -14.05 -20.85
C PRO A 153 -15.63 -13.45 -20.93
N GLY A 154 -16.42 -13.61 -19.86
CA GLY A 154 -17.78 -13.06 -19.80
C GLY A 154 -17.81 -11.54 -19.65
N ALA A 155 -16.76 -10.95 -19.14
CA ALA A 155 -16.59 -9.50 -18.97
C ALA A 155 -15.91 -8.84 -20.18
N GLN A 156 -15.62 -9.60 -21.25
CA GLN A 156 -14.89 -9.11 -22.42
C GLN A 156 -13.54 -8.45 -22.05
N ASN A 157 -12.84 -9.02 -21.08
CA ASN A 157 -11.56 -8.54 -20.56
C ASN A 157 -11.64 -7.11 -19.96
N SER A 158 -12.81 -6.67 -19.53
CA SER A 158 -12.98 -5.37 -18.86
C SER A 158 -12.33 -5.37 -17.48
N VAL A 159 -11.26 -4.61 -17.32
CA VAL A 159 -10.52 -4.50 -16.07
C VAL A 159 -11.43 -4.01 -14.92
N PRO A 160 -12.25 -2.96 -15.06
CA PRO A 160 -13.14 -2.52 -13.98
C PRO A 160 -14.09 -3.61 -13.48
N ILE A 161 -14.67 -4.39 -14.39
CA ILE A 161 -15.57 -5.50 -14.03
C ILE A 161 -14.80 -6.62 -13.33
N ILE A 162 -13.66 -7.01 -13.87
CA ILE A 162 -12.78 -8.02 -13.26
C ILE A 162 -12.37 -7.62 -11.86
N MET A 163 -12.00 -6.35 -11.67
CA MET A 163 -11.59 -5.80 -10.37
C MET A 163 -12.67 -5.95 -9.30
N ASP A 164 -13.93 -5.71 -9.64
CA ASP A 164 -15.03 -5.86 -8.68
C ASP A 164 -15.12 -7.31 -8.18
N TYR A 165 -14.99 -8.28 -9.06
CA TYR A 165 -15.00 -9.70 -8.68
C TYR A 165 -13.76 -10.10 -7.90
N VAL A 166 -12.59 -9.60 -8.27
CA VAL A 166 -11.33 -9.90 -7.55
C VAL A 166 -11.37 -9.34 -6.14
N ARG A 167 -11.79 -8.08 -5.96
CA ARG A 167 -11.95 -7.48 -4.63
C ARG A 167 -12.90 -8.30 -3.76
N SER A 168 -14.02 -8.71 -4.32
CA SER A 168 -15.02 -9.54 -3.63
C SER A 168 -14.44 -10.90 -3.22
N ALA A 169 -13.71 -11.56 -4.12
CA ALA A 169 -13.09 -12.85 -3.84
C ALA A 169 -12.03 -12.77 -2.74
N LEU A 170 -11.17 -11.75 -2.78
CA LEU A 170 -10.13 -11.51 -1.76
C LEU A 170 -10.74 -11.17 -0.41
N SER A 171 -11.81 -10.40 -0.38
CA SER A 171 -12.53 -10.06 0.84
C SER A 171 -13.09 -11.30 1.55
N ARG A 172 -13.59 -12.28 0.80
CA ARG A 172 -14.08 -13.55 1.38
C ARG A 172 -12.97 -14.38 2.01
N VAL A 173 -11.80 -14.40 1.40
CA VAL A 173 -10.63 -15.12 1.93
C VAL A 173 -10.12 -14.49 3.24
N ILE A 174 -10.17 -13.17 3.36
CA ILE A 174 -9.72 -12.46 4.57
C ILE A 174 -10.67 -12.67 5.75
N THR A 175 -11.98 -12.86 5.50
CA THR A 175 -13.00 -13.04 6.54
C THR A 175 -13.14 -14.50 7.02
N ASP A 176 -12.64 -15.45 6.29
CA ASP A 176 -12.61 -16.88 6.63
C ASP A 176 -11.28 -17.24 7.32
#